data_dc910d3fe8a6e9ce769b270e09f5f68b
#
_entry.id   dc910d3fe8a6e9ce769b270e09f5f68b
#
_cell.length_a   1.000
_cell.length_b   1.000
_cell.length_c   1.000
_cell.angle_alpha   90.00
_cell.angle_beta   90.00
_cell.angle_gamma   90.00
#
_symmetry.space_group_name_H-M   'P 1'
#
loop_
_entity.id
_entity.type
_entity.pdbx_description
1 polymer ?
#
loop_
_entity_poly.entity_id
_entity_poly.type
_entity_poly.pdbx_seq_one_letter_code
_entity_poly.pdbx_strand_id
1 'polypeptide(L)'
;MAIVTKGITAKTISHICYGDFSKIYPRLLDLPVDMLDLEFANSNFANLELFRNPEFTKEIAVGVVDVHSHIIETKEQVKVNIKKALEVFPLEKVYLDPDCGLKTRSVEEAQAKLKVMVEAVREVKAELGIK
;
A
#
# COMPACT_ATOMS: atom_id res chain seq x y z
N MET A 1 19.79 2.47 7.45
CA MET A 1 18.93 1.24 7.35
C MET A 1 19.75 -0.03 7.59
N ALA A 2 20.80 -0.34 6.86
CA ALA A 2 21.55 -1.62 7.01
C ALA A 2 22.01 -1.93 8.45
N ILE A 3 22.32 -0.94 9.25
CA ILE A 3 22.73 -1.14 10.66
C ILE A 3 21.54 -1.60 11.53
N VAL A 4 20.36 -1.01 11.33
CA VAL A 4 19.19 -1.30 12.16
C VAL A 4 18.50 -2.61 11.77
N THR A 5 18.71 -3.11 10.55
CA THR A 5 18.16 -4.39 10.10
C THR A 5 19.14 -5.56 10.27
N LYS A 6 20.40 -5.28 10.64
CA LYS A 6 21.42 -6.32 10.80
C LYS A 6 21.07 -7.31 11.90
N GLY A 7 21.00 -8.59 11.54
CA GLY A 7 20.73 -9.68 12.49
C GLY A 7 19.27 -9.87 12.85
N ILE A 8 18.34 -9.12 12.23
CA ILE A 8 16.90 -9.37 12.35
C ILE A 8 16.53 -10.58 11.52
N THR A 9 15.86 -11.55 12.13
CA THR A 9 15.36 -12.77 11.46
C THR A 9 13.88 -12.67 11.05
N ALA A 10 13.16 -11.67 11.58
CA ALA A 10 11.80 -11.37 11.19
C ALA A 10 11.75 -10.57 9.88
N LYS A 11 10.62 -10.64 9.16
CA LYS A 11 10.37 -9.81 7.98
C LYS A 11 10.48 -8.33 8.35
N THR A 12 11.24 -7.59 7.57
CA THR A 12 11.49 -6.15 7.77
C THR A 12 10.68 -5.32 6.79
N ILE A 13 10.09 -4.24 7.28
CA ILE A 13 9.23 -3.34 6.50
C ILE A 13 9.72 -1.90 6.67
N SER A 14 9.70 -1.13 5.59
CA SER A 14 9.92 0.32 5.65
C SER A 14 8.71 1.05 5.08
N HIS A 15 8.06 1.85 5.93
CA HIS A 15 6.99 2.75 5.52
C HIS A 15 7.57 4.07 5.02
N ILE A 16 7.05 4.55 3.89
CA ILE A 16 7.43 5.84 3.30
C ILE A 16 6.15 6.57 2.90
N CYS A 17 5.90 7.67 3.60
CA CYS A 17 4.78 8.56 3.30
C CYS A 17 5.26 9.91 2.76
N TYR A 18 4.39 10.61 2.02
CA TYR A 18 4.66 11.93 1.41
C TYR A 18 5.90 11.99 0.52
N GLY A 19 6.17 10.93 -0.22
CA GLY A 19 7.31 10.87 -1.12
C GLY A 19 6.95 11.19 -2.57
N ASP A 20 7.76 12.03 -3.21
CA ASP A 20 7.79 12.04 -4.67
C ASP A 20 8.65 10.86 -5.15
N PHE A 21 7.99 9.73 -5.35
CA PHE A 21 8.67 8.49 -5.72
C PHE A 21 9.44 8.62 -7.04
N SER A 22 9.06 9.56 -7.92
CA SER A 22 9.77 9.78 -9.18
C SER A 22 11.23 10.18 -8.99
N LYS A 23 11.55 10.82 -7.86
CA LYS A 23 12.91 11.27 -7.54
C LYS A 23 13.78 10.21 -6.87
N ILE A 24 13.16 9.21 -6.26
CA ILE A 24 13.87 8.23 -5.42
C ILE A 24 13.79 6.79 -5.96
N TYR A 25 12.84 6.51 -6.84
CA TYR A 25 12.79 5.25 -7.56
C TYR A 25 13.83 5.24 -8.70
N PRO A 26 14.60 4.17 -8.99
CA PRO A 26 14.50 2.84 -8.38
C PRO A 26 15.31 2.63 -7.09
N ARG A 27 15.99 3.65 -6.54
CA ARG A 27 16.83 3.51 -5.35
C ARG A 27 16.11 3.04 -4.10
N LEU A 28 14.77 3.13 -4.07
CA LEU A 28 13.96 2.50 -3.02
C LEU A 28 14.19 0.99 -2.92
N LEU A 29 14.51 0.35 -4.04
CA LEU A 29 14.79 -1.10 -4.07
C LEU A 29 16.09 -1.48 -3.40
N ASP A 30 17.03 -0.52 -3.23
CA ASP A 30 18.31 -0.73 -2.54
C ASP A 30 18.15 -0.72 -1.00
N LEU A 31 16.99 -0.37 -0.48
CA LEU A 31 16.75 -0.42 0.96
C LEU A 31 16.84 -1.86 1.47
N PRO A 32 17.61 -2.13 2.54
CA PRO A 32 17.81 -3.48 3.07
C PRO A 32 16.61 -3.93 3.93
N VAL A 33 15.44 -3.99 3.31
CA VAL A 33 14.17 -4.44 3.88
C VAL A 33 13.49 -5.40 2.93
N ASP A 34 12.64 -6.27 3.46
CA ASP A 34 11.93 -7.28 2.68
C ASP A 34 10.71 -6.68 1.96
N MET A 35 10.06 -5.70 2.58
CA MET A 35 8.84 -5.09 2.08
C MET A 35 8.94 -3.55 2.14
N LEU A 36 8.41 -2.89 1.12
CA LEU A 36 8.13 -1.46 1.11
C LEU A 36 6.63 -1.25 1.37
N ASP A 37 6.31 -0.28 2.20
CA ASP A 37 4.95 0.15 2.51
C ASP A 37 4.83 1.61 2.02
N LEU A 38 3.99 1.82 1.01
CA LEU A 38 3.93 3.07 0.24
C LEU A 38 2.49 3.57 0.11
N GLU A 39 2.33 4.89 0.26
CA GLU A 39 1.05 5.56 0.03
C GLU A 39 0.76 5.74 -1.46
N PHE A 40 -0.47 5.45 -1.88
CA PHE A 40 -0.93 5.65 -3.25
C PHE A 40 -2.30 6.33 -3.32
N ALA A 41 -3.19 6.10 -2.35
CA ALA A 41 -4.57 6.58 -2.43
C ALA A 41 -4.63 8.11 -2.39
N ASN A 42 -3.85 8.77 -1.54
CA ASN A 42 -3.80 10.23 -1.43
C ASN A 42 -3.34 10.90 -2.74
N SER A 43 -2.44 10.27 -3.48
CA SER A 43 -1.95 10.74 -4.79
C SER A 43 -2.83 10.29 -5.96
N ASN A 44 -3.95 9.63 -5.68
CA ASN A 44 -4.80 8.99 -6.67
C ASN A 44 -4.02 8.05 -7.62
N PHE A 45 -3.02 7.34 -7.07
CA PHE A 45 -2.14 6.41 -7.79
C PHE A 45 -1.31 7.04 -8.92
N ALA A 46 -1.04 8.36 -8.84
CA ALA A 46 -0.32 9.08 -9.90
C ALA A 46 1.08 8.50 -10.18
N ASN A 47 1.75 7.96 -9.16
CA ASN A 47 3.10 7.41 -9.27
C ASN A 47 3.14 5.89 -9.56
N LEU A 48 2.00 5.24 -9.72
CA LEU A 48 1.94 3.78 -9.86
C LEU A 48 2.71 3.27 -11.09
N GLU A 49 2.66 4.03 -12.19
CA GLU A 49 3.33 3.68 -13.44
C GLU A 49 4.86 3.59 -13.33
N LEU A 50 5.47 4.27 -12.34
CA LEU A 50 6.91 4.17 -12.09
C LEU A 50 7.32 2.73 -11.77
N PHE A 51 6.43 1.96 -11.14
CA PHE A 51 6.68 0.61 -10.66
C PHE A 51 6.44 -0.47 -11.73
N ARG A 52 5.96 -0.09 -12.93
CA ARG A 52 5.85 -1.02 -14.08
C ARG A 52 7.21 -1.38 -14.66
N ASN A 53 8.26 -0.67 -14.34
CA ASN A 53 9.58 -0.93 -14.87
C ASN A 53 10.26 -2.08 -14.11
N PRO A 54 11.12 -2.90 -14.77
CA PRO A 54 10.93 -4.35 -14.90
C PRO A 54 11.22 -5.21 -13.70
N GLU A 55 11.68 -4.72 -12.58
CA GLU A 55 12.08 -5.62 -11.49
C GLU A 55 11.72 -5.09 -10.10
N PHE A 56 10.43 -4.95 -9.82
CA PHE A 56 10.01 -4.78 -8.45
C PHE A 56 10.20 -6.12 -7.71
N THR A 57 11.34 -6.26 -7.03
CA THR A 57 11.79 -7.53 -6.43
C THR A 57 11.25 -7.76 -5.02
N LYS A 58 10.83 -6.70 -4.32
CA LYS A 58 10.37 -6.74 -2.93
C LYS A 58 8.87 -7.05 -2.84
N GLU A 59 8.41 -7.39 -1.64
CA GLU A 59 6.99 -7.29 -1.31
C GLU A 59 6.58 -5.83 -1.17
N ILE A 60 5.29 -5.55 -1.35
CA ILE A 60 4.74 -4.22 -1.24
C ILE A 60 3.45 -4.19 -0.44
N ALA A 61 3.37 -3.29 0.53
CA ALA A 61 2.12 -2.84 1.12
C ALA A 61 1.67 -1.59 0.37
N VAL A 62 0.47 -1.61 -0.16
CA VAL A 62 -0.10 -0.56 -1.00
C VAL A 62 -1.19 0.16 -0.23
N GLY A 63 -0.99 1.44 0.05
CA GLY A 63 -2.03 2.31 0.62
C GLY A 63 -3.19 2.47 -0.35
N VAL A 64 -4.37 1.95 0.03
CA VAL A 64 -5.58 1.97 -0.82
C VAL A 64 -6.69 2.86 -0.26
N VAL A 65 -6.46 3.43 0.92
CA VAL A 65 -7.37 4.33 1.64
C VAL A 65 -6.61 5.58 2.07
N ASP A 66 -7.10 6.76 1.66
CA ASP A 66 -6.52 8.05 2.04
C ASP A 66 -6.82 8.38 3.50
N VAL A 67 -5.79 8.43 4.33
CA VAL A 67 -5.90 8.74 5.76
C VAL A 67 -5.94 10.24 6.06
N HIS A 68 -5.68 11.10 5.08
CA HIS A 68 -5.67 12.56 5.25
C HIS A 68 -7.05 13.17 5.01
N SER A 69 -7.90 12.49 4.25
CA SER A 69 -9.28 12.90 3.99
C SER A 69 -10.22 12.44 5.12
N HIS A 70 -11.17 13.32 5.51
CA HIS A 70 -12.30 12.97 6.39
C HIS A 70 -13.39 12.17 5.66
N ILE A 71 -13.34 12.14 4.32
CA ILE A 71 -14.29 11.39 3.52
C ILE A 71 -14.03 9.90 3.70
N ILE A 72 -15.09 9.14 4.01
CA ILE A 72 -15.03 7.69 4.02
C ILE A 72 -15.24 7.22 2.58
N GLU A 73 -14.27 6.51 2.04
CA GLU A 73 -14.33 5.94 0.71
C GLU A 73 -15.49 4.95 0.59
N THR A 74 -16.08 4.85 -0.58
CA THR A 74 -16.99 3.76 -0.87
C THR A 74 -16.20 2.47 -1.13
N LYS A 75 -16.82 1.34 -0.85
CA LYS A 75 -16.24 0.03 -1.14
C LYS A 75 -15.79 -0.10 -2.60
N GLU A 76 -16.60 0.40 -3.53
CA GLU A 76 -16.26 0.36 -4.96
C GLU A 76 -15.02 1.20 -5.29
N GLN A 77 -14.85 2.37 -4.66
CA GLN A 77 -13.61 3.16 -4.83
C GLN A 77 -12.38 2.39 -4.36
N VAL A 78 -12.46 1.76 -3.19
CA VAL A 78 -11.35 0.95 -2.67
C VAL A 78 -11.08 -0.26 -3.56
N LYS A 79 -12.10 -0.94 -4.07
CA LYS A 79 -11.93 -2.05 -5.05
C LYS A 79 -11.21 -1.59 -6.31
N VAL A 80 -11.56 -0.40 -6.84
CA VAL A 80 -10.84 0.18 -7.99
C VAL A 80 -9.36 0.41 -7.64
N ASN A 81 -9.06 0.95 -6.47
CA ASN A 81 -7.69 1.18 -6.00
C ASN A 81 -6.90 -0.13 -5.90
N ILE A 82 -7.50 -1.17 -5.32
CA ILE A 82 -6.90 -2.51 -5.25
C ILE A 82 -6.60 -3.05 -6.66
N LYS A 83 -7.55 -2.97 -7.57
CA LYS A 83 -7.37 -3.46 -8.95
C LYS A 83 -6.25 -2.72 -9.68
N LYS A 84 -6.16 -1.39 -9.52
CA LYS A 84 -5.02 -0.61 -10.07
C LYS A 84 -3.68 -1.14 -9.56
N ALA A 85 -3.56 -1.40 -8.25
CA ALA A 85 -2.34 -1.96 -7.69
C ALA A 85 -1.98 -3.32 -8.31
N LEU A 86 -2.96 -4.19 -8.47
CA LEU A 86 -2.80 -5.53 -9.05
C LEU A 86 -2.47 -5.52 -10.56
N GLU A 87 -2.69 -4.40 -11.25
CA GLU A 87 -2.23 -4.24 -12.65
C GLU A 87 -0.70 -4.06 -12.75
N VAL A 88 -0.05 -3.68 -11.66
CA VAL A 88 1.38 -3.35 -11.64
C VAL A 88 2.17 -4.35 -10.80
N PHE A 89 1.65 -4.75 -9.65
CA PHE A 89 2.35 -5.61 -8.72
C PHE A 89 1.83 -7.05 -8.78
N PRO A 90 2.72 -8.05 -8.75
CA PRO A 90 2.32 -9.46 -8.66
C PRO A 90 1.49 -9.72 -7.40
N LEU A 91 0.37 -10.43 -7.56
CA LEU A 91 -0.60 -10.69 -6.50
C LEU A 91 0.04 -11.27 -5.22
N GLU A 92 0.97 -12.20 -5.40
CA GLU A 92 1.67 -12.88 -4.31
C GLU A 92 2.60 -11.98 -3.49
N LYS A 93 2.89 -10.78 -3.97
CA LYS A 93 3.75 -9.79 -3.30
C LYS A 93 2.99 -8.64 -2.68
N VAL A 94 1.66 -8.57 -2.90
CA VAL A 94 0.84 -7.42 -2.50
C VAL A 94 0.21 -7.62 -1.13
N TYR A 95 0.41 -6.65 -0.28
CA TYR A 95 -0.35 -6.40 0.96
C TYR A 95 -1.13 -5.11 0.79
N LEU A 96 -2.22 -4.94 1.51
CA LEU A 96 -3.09 -3.78 1.40
C LEU A 96 -3.28 -3.14 2.77
N ASP A 97 -3.11 -1.83 2.84
CA ASP A 97 -3.25 -1.05 4.06
C ASP A 97 -3.81 0.36 3.78
N PRO A 98 -4.05 1.18 4.80
CA PRO A 98 -4.25 2.61 4.63
C PRO A 98 -2.92 3.29 4.28
N ASP A 99 -2.97 4.43 3.59
CA ASP A 99 -1.76 5.19 3.19
C ASP A 99 -0.79 5.47 4.35
N CYS A 100 -1.29 5.58 5.56
CA CYS A 100 -0.49 5.83 6.76
C CYS A 100 -1.29 5.47 8.03
N GLY A 101 -0.75 5.79 9.21
CA GLY A 101 -1.46 5.67 10.48
C GLY A 101 -2.67 6.61 10.57
N LEU A 102 -3.78 6.11 11.08
CA LEU A 102 -5.07 6.82 11.21
C LEU A 102 -5.12 7.79 12.40
N LYS A 103 -3.98 8.20 12.94
CA LYS A 103 -3.85 8.99 14.19
C LYS A 103 -4.54 10.36 14.15
N THR A 104 -4.80 10.91 12.97
CA THR A 104 -5.47 12.21 12.78
C THR A 104 -6.97 12.07 12.50
N ARG A 105 -7.50 10.84 12.46
CA ARG A 105 -8.92 10.54 12.28
C ARG A 105 -9.59 10.36 13.64
N SER A 106 -10.90 10.61 13.71
CA SER A 106 -11.67 10.15 14.88
C SER A 106 -11.71 8.62 14.92
N VAL A 107 -12.07 8.05 16.05
CA VAL A 107 -12.20 6.59 16.19
C VAL A 107 -13.24 6.05 15.21
N GLU A 108 -14.36 6.76 15.07
CA GLU A 108 -15.46 6.39 14.18
C GLU A 108 -15.03 6.43 12.71
N GLU A 109 -14.32 7.50 12.29
CA GLU A 109 -13.77 7.61 10.94
C GLU A 109 -12.76 6.50 10.67
N ALA A 110 -11.84 6.26 11.60
CA ALA A 110 -10.82 5.21 11.48
C ALA A 110 -11.46 3.83 11.32
N GLN A 111 -12.45 3.51 12.18
CA GLN A 111 -13.19 2.25 12.08
C GLN A 111 -13.95 2.11 10.76
N ALA A 112 -14.62 3.19 10.30
CA ALA A 112 -15.34 3.18 9.05
C ALA A 112 -14.42 2.94 7.84
N LYS A 113 -13.28 3.64 7.79
CA LYS A 113 -12.27 3.46 6.73
C LYS A 113 -11.71 2.03 6.70
N LEU A 114 -11.31 1.50 7.84
CA LEU A 114 -10.79 0.12 7.93
C LEU A 114 -11.85 -0.92 7.57
N LYS A 115 -13.11 -0.71 7.99
CA LYS A 115 -14.21 -1.60 7.65
C LYS A 115 -14.41 -1.66 6.13
N VAL A 116 -14.52 -0.51 5.48
CA VAL A 116 -14.68 -0.44 4.02
C VAL A 116 -13.51 -1.10 3.29
N MET A 117 -12.28 -0.87 3.75
CA MET A 117 -11.09 -1.50 3.18
C MET A 117 -11.16 -3.03 3.27
N VAL A 118 -11.46 -3.57 4.44
CA VAL A 118 -11.54 -5.03 4.66
C VAL A 118 -12.67 -5.65 3.82
N GLU A 119 -13.82 -4.98 3.72
CA GLU A 119 -14.94 -5.43 2.89
C GLU A 119 -14.56 -5.46 1.40
N ALA A 120 -13.90 -4.41 0.91
CA ALA A 120 -13.40 -4.34 -0.46
C ALA A 120 -12.38 -5.45 -0.76
N VAL A 121 -11.45 -5.70 0.15
CA VAL A 121 -10.45 -6.77 0.02
C VAL A 121 -11.14 -8.14 -0.08
N ARG A 122 -12.13 -8.42 0.77
CA ARG A 122 -12.87 -9.69 0.74
C ARG A 122 -13.59 -9.91 -0.59
N GLU A 123 -14.21 -8.86 -1.14
CA GLU A 123 -14.88 -8.96 -2.43
C GLU A 123 -13.90 -9.18 -3.58
N VAL A 124 -12.77 -8.41 -3.62
CA VAL A 124 -11.75 -8.61 -4.66
C VAL A 124 -11.15 -10.02 -4.56
N LYS A 125 -10.88 -10.53 -3.36
CA LYS A 125 -10.43 -11.91 -3.18
C LYS A 125 -11.43 -12.91 -3.74
N ALA A 126 -12.72 -12.72 -3.47
CA ALA A 126 -13.78 -13.59 -4.00
C ALA A 126 -13.85 -13.51 -5.53
N GLU A 127 -13.76 -12.32 -6.13
CA GLU A 127 -13.73 -12.13 -7.59
C GLU A 127 -12.52 -12.83 -8.24
N LEU A 128 -11.39 -12.88 -7.55
CA LEU A 128 -10.17 -13.55 -8.03
C LEU A 128 -10.09 -15.04 -7.69
N GLY A 129 -11.08 -15.59 -6.98
CA GLY A 129 -11.08 -16.99 -6.54
C GLY A 129 -10.04 -17.32 -5.46
N ILE A 130 -9.59 -16.31 -4.69
CA ILE A 130 -8.59 -16.43 -3.62
C ILE A 130 -9.31 -16.68 -2.28
N LYS A 131 -8.81 -17.63 -1.50
CA LYS A 131 -9.30 -17.91 -0.15
C LYS A 131 -8.66 -17.01 0.90
#